data_1c8996b111d9f6debf128e66bec7574a
#
_entry.id   1c8996b111d9f6debf128e66bec7574a
#
_cell.length_a   1.000
_cell.length_b   1.000
_cell.length_c   1.000
_cell.angle_alpha   90.00
_cell.angle_beta   90.00
_cell.angle_gamma   90.00
#
_symmetry.space_group_name_H-M   'P 1'
#
loop_
_entity.id
_entity.type
_entity.pdbx_description
1 polymer ?
#
loop_
_entity_poly.entity_id
_entity_poly.type
_entity_poly.pdbx_seq_one_letter_code
_entity_poly.pdbx_strand_id
1 'polypeptide(L)'
;AWEANGPGNSFGREMMRLKYPWFYRQRRMDRKRQEPTEKLGWWTSDQSKIDLLTDYRGALSQDKFRNPSPEALTEASSYIWYEKHGSGMAGIGPATLQNEGADAQKTHGDRVIADAIAWHAQQWAMRMSPPDRVAPVGSVAERRDRSKARAKKKRASVR
;
A
#
# COMPACT_ATOMS: atom_id res chain seq x y z
N ALA A 1 -2.91 -1.13 -3.66
CA ALA A 1 -3.29 -1.03 -2.25
C ALA A 1 -4.31 0.08 -2.05
N TRP A 2 -5.03 0.06 -0.97
CA TRP A 2 -5.94 1.12 -0.51
C TRP A 2 -6.02 1.08 1.01
N GLU A 3 -6.41 2.20 1.61
CA GLU A 3 -6.72 2.20 3.04
C GLU A 3 -8.07 1.51 3.26
N ALA A 4 -8.09 0.47 4.09
CA ALA A 4 -9.27 -0.39 4.26
C ALA A 4 -10.21 0.08 5.37
N ASN A 5 -9.88 1.17 6.06
CA ASN A 5 -10.73 1.77 7.07
C ASN A 5 -11.86 2.58 6.43
N GLY A 6 -13.00 2.69 7.11
CA GLY A 6 -14.12 3.52 6.64
C GLY A 6 -14.57 3.22 5.20
N PRO A 7 -14.64 4.24 4.31
CA PRO A 7 -15.10 4.09 2.92
C PRO A 7 -14.28 3.09 2.10
N GLY A 8 -12.99 2.90 2.42
CA GLY A 8 -12.13 1.96 1.74
C GLY A 8 -12.58 0.50 1.84
N ASN A 9 -13.39 0.18 2.85
CA ASN A 9 -13.99 -1.14 3.00
C ASN A 9 -14.99 -1.44 1.86
N SER A 10 -15.80 -0.46 1.48
CA SER A 10 -16.75 -0.58 0.37
C SER A 10 -16.03 -0.70 -0.97
N PHE A 11 -14.98 0.10 -1.17
CA PHE A 11 -14.10 -0.01 -2.33
C PHE A 11 -13.50 -1.42 -2.44
N GLY A 12 -12.96 -1.96 -1.36
CA GLY A 12 -12.37 -3.30 -1.34
C GLY A 12 -13.37 -4.41 -1.70
N ARG A 13 -14.63 -4.32 -1.21
CA ARG A 13 -15.70 -5.26 -1.58
C ARG A 13 -16.02 -5.21 -3.07
N GLU A 14 -16.10 -4.00 -3.63
CA GLU A 14 -16.39 -3.83 -5.06
C GLU A 14 -15.26 -4.38 -5.92
N MET A 15 -14.02 -4.15 -5.56
CA MET A 15 -12.87 -4.74 -6.25
C MET A 15 -12.88 -6.28 -6.23
N MET A 16 -13.31 -6.88 -5.11
CA MET A 16 -13.49 -8.34 -5.03
C MET A 16 -14.64 -8.82 -5.93
N ARG A 17 -15.76 -8.09 -5.96
CA ARG A 17 -16.90 -8.38 -6.85
C ARG A 17 -16.48 -8.36 -8.31
N LEU A 18 -15.63 -7.41 -8.69
CA LEU A 18 -15.06 -7.28 -10.04
C LEU A 18 -13.95 -8.31 -10.34
N LYS A 19 -13.66 -9.21 -9.40
CA LYS A 19 -12.60 -10.22 -9.53
C LYS A 19 -11.24 -9.64 -9.90
N TYR A 20 -10.92 -8.45 -9.38
CA TYR A 20 -9.60 -7.86 -9.59
C TYR A 20 -8.53 -8.79 -9.00
N PRO A 21 -7.51 -9.19 -9.77
CA PRO A 21 -6.62 -10.29 -9.36
C PRO A 21 -5.53 -9.86 -8.36
N TRP A 22 -5.30 -8.56 -8.20
CA TRP A 22 -4.15 -8.06 -7.46
C TRP A 22 -4.58 -7.29 -6.23
N PHE A 23 -4.51 -7.93 -5.07
CA PHE A 23 -4.81 -7.30 -3.80
C PHE A 23 -3.58 -7.25 -2.92
N TYR A 24 -3.30 -6.07 -2.37
CA TYR A 24 -2.42 -5.97 -1.22
C TYR A 24 -3.11 -6.60 -0.01
N ARG A 25 -2.37 -7.45 0.71
CA ARG A 25 -2.83 -8.10 1.94
C ARG A 25 -1.89 -7.74 3.06
N GLN A 26 -2.41 -7.03 4.05
CA GLN A 26 -1.67 -6.72 5.25
C GLN A 26 -1.60 -7.95 6.14
N ARG A 27 -0.39 -8.42 6.43
CA ARG A 27 -0.15 -9.51 7.37
C ARG A 27 -0.05 -8.95 8.78
N ARG A 28 -0.75 -9.56 9.70
CA ARG A 28 -0.71 -9.25 11.14
C ARG A 28 -0.72 -10.53 11.94
N MET A 29 -0.11 -10.48 13.14
CA MET A 29 -0.33 -11.52 14.15
C MET A 29 -1.62 -11.23 14.90
N ASP A 30 -2.53 -12.19 14.91
CA ASP A 30 -3.67 -12.14 15.82
C ASP A 30 -3.15 -12.37 17.24
N ARG A 31 -3.27 -11.34 18.10
CA ARG A 31 -2.75 -11.39 19.46
C ARG A 31 -3.46 -12.44 20.35
N LYS A 32 -4.71 -12.79 20.02
CA LYS A 32 -5.49 -13.77 20.80
C LYS A 32 -5.16 -15.20 20.36
N ARG A 33 -5.02 -15.43 19.06
CA ARG A 33 -4.79 -16.76 18.49
C ARG A 33 -3.33 -17.09 18.27
N GLN A 34 -2.44 -16.09 18.36
CA GLN A 34 -1.00 -16.21 18.02
C GLN A 34 -0.77 -16.74 16.59
N GLU A 35 -1.72 -16.50 15.70
CA GLU A 35 -1.67 -16.95 14.31
C GLU A 35 -1.54 -15.77 13.36
N PRO A 36 -0.82 -15.93 12.23
CA PRO A 36 -0.76 -14.91 11.21
C PRO A 36 -2.12 -14.78 10.51
N THR A 37 -2.65 -13.57 10.48
CA THR A 37 -3.89 -13.24 9.75
C THR A 37 -3.58 -12.30 8.60
N GLU A 38 -4.33 -12.41 7.51
CA GLU A 38 -4.23 -11.52 6.36
C GLU A 38 -5.52 -10.73 6.20
N LYS A 39 -5.40 -9.42 6.11
CA LYS A 39 -6.52 -8.52 5.81
C LYS A 39 -6.30 -7.84 4.46
N LEU A 40 -7.35 -7.73 3.67
CA LEU A 40 -7.33 -7.03 2.39
C LEU A 40 -7.16 -5.52 2.61
N GLY A 41 -6.27 -4.91 1.82
CA GLY A 41 -5.94 -3.50 1.94
C GLY A 41 -5.05 -3.19 3.15
N TRP A 42 -4.80 -1.91 3.35
CA TRP A 42 -4.06 -1.39 4.49
C TRP A 42 -5.03 -0.99 5.60
N TRP A 43 -4.86 -1.55 6.79
CA TRP A 43 -5.64 -1.21 7.97
C TRP A 43 -4.82 -0.30 8.86
N THR A 44 -5.24 0.94 8.97
CA THR A 44 -4.61 1.96 9.81
C THR A 44 -5.01 1.77 11.26
N SER A 45 -4.02 1.63 12.12
CA SER A 45 -4.08 1.78 13.58
C SER A 45 -2.99 2.76 13.97
N ASP A 46 -3.01 3.28 15.18
CA ASP A 46 -2.00 4.23 15.64
C ASP A 46 -0.57 3.71 15.38
N GLN A 47 -0.27 2.49 15.80
CA GLN A 47 1.05 1.90 15.59
C GLN A 47 1.37 1.71 14.11
N SER A 48 0.44 1.14 13.32
CA SER A 48 0.70 0.93 11.90
C SER A 48 0.83 2.23 11.11
N LYS A 49 0.19 3.31 11.57
CA LYS A 49 0.36 4.65 11.00
C LYS A 49 1.76 5.19 11.27
N ILE A 50 2.24 5.04 12.50
CA ILE A 50 3.59 5.43 12.89
C ILE A 50 4.62 4.69 12.05
N ASP A 51 4.52 3.37 11.97
CA ASP A 51 5.44 2.51 11.22
C ASP A 51 5.45 2.89 9.74
N LEU A 52 4.27 3.07 9.14
CA LEU A 52 4.09 3.44 7.74
C LEU A 52 4.75 4.79 7.41
N LEU A 53 4.49 5.81 8.22
CA LEU A 53 5.00 7.15 7.98
C LEU A 53 6.49 7.27 8.27
N THR A 54 7.01 6.51 9.23
CA THR A 54 8.44 6.42 9.52
C THR A 54 9.19 5.79 8.35
N ASP A 55 8.67 4.69 7.79
CA ASP A 55 9.24 4.03 6.62
C ASP A 55 9.21 4.95 5.38
N TYR A 56 8.09 5.62 5.15
CA TYR A 56 7.94 6.58 4.05
C TYR A 56 8.91 7.77 4.16
N ARG A 57 9.05 8.35 5.35
CA ARG A 57 10.04 9.41 5.62
C ARG A 57 11.46 8.91 5.33
N GLY A 58 11.79 7.70 5.77
CA GLY A 58 13.08 7.08 5.49
C GLY A 58 13.33 6.89 4.01
N ALA A 59 12.30 6.53 3.24
CA ALA A 59 12.39 6.37 1.79
C ALA A 59 12.64 7.70 1.06
N LEU A 60 11.96 8.76 1.47
CA LEU A 60 12.17 10.11 0.93
C LEU A 60 13.61 10.62 1.24
N SER A 61 14.06 10.47 2.49
CA SER A 61 15.37 10.97 2.92
C SER A 61 16.54 10.22 2.27
N GLN A 62 16.33 8.97 1.85
CA GLN A 62 17.33 8.13 1.20
C GLN A 62 17.19 8.09 -0.33
N ASP A 63 16.37 8.96 -0.91
CA ASP A 63 16.08 9.03 -2.37
C ASP A 63 15.61 7.68 -2.97
N LYS A 64 15.01 6.84 -2.12
CA LYS A 64 14.41 5.56 -2.55
C LYS A 64 13.01 5.72 -3.14
N PHE A 65 12.36 6.82 -2.81
CA PHE A 65 11.05 7.21 -3.31
C PHE A 65 11.07 8.70 -3.68
N ARG A 66 10.65 9.00 -4.90
CA ARG A 66 10.52 10.37 -5.39
C ARG A 66 9.06 10.70 -5.59
N ASN A 67 8.59 11.71 -4.89
CA ASN A 67 7.24 12.21 -5.07
C ASN A 67 7.26 13.39 -6.02
N PRO A 68 6.56 13.33 -7.17
CA PRO A 68 6.53 14.43 -8.13
C PRO A 68 5.57 15.57 -7.73
N SER A 69 4.74 15.40 -6.69
CA SER A 69 3.77 16.41 -6.25
C SER A 69 4.37 17.32 -5.17
N PRO A 70 4.58 18.62 -5.46
CA PRO A 70 5.00 19.59 -4.47
C PRO A 70 4.01 19.72 -3.31
N GLU A 71 2.71 19.59 -3.60
CA GLU A 71 1.64 19.69 -2.59
C GLU A 71 1.72 18.53 -1.61
N ALA A 72 1.99 17.29 -2.10
CA ALA A 72 2.15 16.14 -1.23
C ALA A 72 3.40 16.24 -0.37
N LEU A 73 4.49 16.80 -0.89
CA LEU A 73 5.71 17.05 -0.12
C LEU A 73 5.50 18.16 0.93
N THR A 74 4.78 19.22 0.59
CA THR A 74 4.40 20.27 1.54
C THR A 74 3.55 19.69 2.67
N GLU A 75 2.56 18.88 2.35
CA GLU A 75 1.74 18.17 3.34
C GLU A 75 2.60 17.25 4.21
N ALA A 76 3.51 16.48 3.62
CA ALA A 76 4.40 15.58 4.36
C ALA A 76 5.33 16.35 5.32
N SER A 77 5.81 17.53 4.93
CA SER A 77 6.66 18.36 5.77
C SER A 77 5.94 18.94 7.01
N SER A 78 4.61 19.02 6.97
CA SER A 78 3.79 19.48 8.09
C SER A 78 3.58 18.41 9.17
N TYR A 79 3.97 17.16 8.92
CA TYR A 79 3.77 16.06 9.86
C TYR A 79 4.78 16.09 10.99
N ILE A 80 4.28 16.04 12.22
CA ILE A 80 5.07 16.09 13.45
C ILE A 80 4.69 14.95 14.38
N TRP A 81 5.59 14.64 15.30
CA TRP A 81 5.28 13.83 16.46
C TRP A 81 4.54 14.66 17.50
N TYR A 82 3.53 14.11 18.10
CA TYR A 82 2.80 14.73 19.20
C TYR A 82 2.42 13.69 20.25
N GLU A 83 2.24 14.15 21.47
CA GLU A 83 1.70 13.32 22.54
C GLU A 83 0.17 13.37 22.50
N LYS A 84 -0.47 12.22 22.50
CA LYS A 84 -1.94 12.13 22.57
C LYS A 84 -2.39 12.50 23.97
N HIS A 85 -3.21 13.53 24.08
CA HIS A 85 -3.75 13.99 25.35
C HIS A 85 -4.30 12.84 26.19
N GLY A 86 -3.80 12.75 27.43
CA GLY A 86 -4.26 11.83 28.47
C GLY A 86 -3.86 10.35 28.32
N SER A 87 -3.13 9.97 27.28
CA SER A 87 -2.76 8.57 27.08
C SER A 87 -1.26 8.28 27.26
N GLY A 88 -0.41 9.32 27.28
CA GLY A 88 1.04 9.16 27.29
C GLY A 88 1.62 8.48 26.03
N MET A 89 0.79 8.25 25.01
CA MET A 89 1.20 7.60 23.77
C MET A 89 1.60 8.62 22.70
N ALA A 90 2.68 8.35 21.99
CA ALA A 90 3.08 9.15 20.84
C ALA A 90 2.13 8.94 19.66
N GLY A 91 1.84 10.03 18.95
CA GLY A 91 1.13 10.04 17.69
C GLY A 91 1.95 10.73 16.61
N ILE A 92 1.57 10.55 15.35
CA ILE A 92 2.13 11.26 14.21
C ILE A 92 1.00 11.82 13.34
N GLY A 93 1.09 13.08 12.99
CA GLY A 93 0.05 13.75 12.20
C GLY A 93 0.43 15.17 11.83
N PRO A 94 -0.43 15.87 11.06
CA PRO A 94 -0.21 17.27 10.72
C PRO A 94 -0.06 18.15 11.96
N ALA A 95 0.80 19.17 11.90
CA ALA A 95 1.04 20.10 13.00
C ALA A 95 -0.23 20.83 13.46
N THR A 96 -1.19 21.00 12.57
CA THR A 96 -2.52 21.61 12.86
C THR A 96 -3.34 20.82 13.88
N LEU A 97 -3.04 19.54 14.10
CA LEU A 97 -3.70 18.73 15.15
C LEU A 97 -3.31 19.16 16.58
N GLN A 98 -2.22 19.92 16.74
CA GLN A 98 -1.81 20.46 18.05
C GLN A 98 -2.64 21.70 18.46
N ASN A 99 -3.15 22.42 17.49
CA ASN A 99 -4.01 23.59 17.73
C ASN A 99 -5.45 23.09 17.80
N GLU A 100 -5.94 22.81 19.00
CA GLU A 100 -7.31 22.33 19.26
C GLU A 100 -8.36 23.37 18.83
N GLY A 101 -8.71 23.37 17.58
CA GLY A 101 -9.80 24.12 17.00
C GLY A 101 -10.60 23.27 16.03
N ALA A 102 -11.86 23.64 15.81
CA ALA A 102 -12.80 22.95 14.90
C ALA A 102 -12.27 22.76 13.46
N ASP A 103 -11.14 23.36 13.10
CA ASP A 103 -10.49 23.23 11.81
C ASP A 103 -9.52 22.02 11.71
N ALA A 104 -9.18 21.36 12.82
CA ALA A 104 -8.33 20.17 12.82
C ALA A 104 -8.94 19.00 12.02
N GLN A 105 -10.26 18.98 11.86
CA GLN A 105 -10.96 18.00 11.01
C GLN A 105 -10.81 18.26 9.50
N LYS A 106 -10.37 19.45 9.10
CA LYS A 106 -10.27 19.84 7.68
C LYS A 106 -8.90 19.58 7.06
N THR A 107 -7.89 19.32 7.86
CA THR A 107 -6.54 18.99 7.36
C THR A 107 -6.40 17.49 7.21
N HIS A 108 -6.96 16.96 6.14
CA HIS A 108 -6.83 15.56 5.79
C HIS A 108 -5.42 15.33 5.24
N GLY A 109 -4.64 14.51 5.95
CA GLY A 109 -3.35 14.03 5.48
C GLY A 109 -3.47 12.90 4.45
N ASP A 110 -4.44 13.03 3.57
CA ASP A 110 -4.83 11.93 2.66
C ASP A 110 -3.75 11.63 1.63
N ARG A 111 -3.04 12.66 1.15
CA ARG A 111 -1.94 12.49 0.18
C ARG A 111 -0.77 11.76 0.81
N VAL A 112 -0.34 12.18 1.99
CA VAL A 112 0.79 11.56 2.70
C VAL A 112 0.50 10.10 3.03
N ILE A 113 -0.70 9.80 3.50
CA ILE A 113 -1.12 8.41 3.78
C ILE A 113 -1.19 7.59 2.49
N ALA A 114 -1.75 8.15 1.42
CA ALA A 114 -1.84 7.47 0.13
C ALA A 114 -0.45 7.16 -0.45
N ASP A 115 0.47 8.11 -0.41
CA ASP A 115 1.84 7.95 -0.90
C ASP A 115 2.63 6.94 -0.05
N ALA A 116 2.47 7.00 1.26
CA ALA A 116 3.10 6.04 2.17
C ALA A 116 2.57 4.60 1.94
N ILE A 117 1.26 4.45 1.72
CA ILE A 117 0.66 3.15 1.34
C ILE A 117 1.18 2.70 -0.04
N ALA A 118 1.32 3.61 -1.01
CA ALA A 118 1.85 3.29 -2.33
C ALA A 118 3.30 2.79 -2.24
N TRP A 119 4.16 3.49 -1.48
CA TRP A 119 5.53 3.06 -1.20
C TRP A 119 5.57 1.67 -0.58
N HIS A 120 4.82 1.45 0.48
CA HIS A 120 4.76 0.16 1.18
C HIS A 120 4.27 -0.96 0.25
N ALA A 121 3.22 -0.71 -0.54
CA ALA A 121 2.69 -1.67 -1.50
C ALA A 121 3.66 -1.99 -2.63
N GLN A 122 4.45 -1.02 -3.09
CA GLN A 122 5.49 -1.23 -4.09
C GLN A 122 6.54 -2.23 -3.59
N GLN A 123 7.01 -2.08 -2.36
CA GLN A 123 7.97 -3.02 -1.78
C GLN A 123 7.40 -4.44 -1.66
N TRP A 124 6.11 -4.54 -1.32
CA TRP A 124 5.42 -5.82 -1.27
C TRP A 124 5.29 -6.43 -2.67
N ALA A 125 4.92 -5.64 -3.68
CA ALA A 125 4.80 -6.10 -5.07
C ALA A 125 6.12 -6.59 -5.66
N MET A 126 7.24 -5.96 -5.31
CA MET A 126 8.58 -6.39 -5.75
C MET A 126 8.95 -7.78 -5.20
N ARG A 127 8.41 -8.18 -4.07
CA ARG A 127 8.68 -9.49 -3.45
C ARG A 127 7.78 -10.59 -3.98
N MET A 128 6.73 -10.23 -4.70
CA MET A 128 5.81 -11.19 -5.30
C MET A 128 6.19 -11.43 -6.75
N SER A 129 6.45 -12.67 -7.12
CA SER A 129 6.46 -13.03 -8.52
C SER A 129 5.10 -12.68 -9.12
N PRO A 130 5.06 -12.00 -10.29
CA PRO A 130 3.80 -11.79 -10.96
C PRO A 130 3.14 -13.16 -11.19
N PRO A 131 1.82 -13.32 -10.94
CA PRO A 131 1.14 -14.55 -11.37
C PRO A 131 1.34 -14.70 -12.87
N ASP A 132 1.42 -15.93 -13.32
CA ASP A 132 1.43 -16.23 -14.75
C ASP A 132 0.28 -15.46 -15.40
N ARG A 133 0.62 -14.38 -16.08
CA ARG A 133 -0.37 -13.57 -16.79
C ARG A 133 -0.86 -14.42 -17.95
N VAL A 134 -2.00 -15.04 -17.78
CA VAL A 134 -2.71 -15.64 -18.91
C VAL A 134 -3.09 -14.47 -19.84
N ALA A 135 -2.37 -14.38 -20.93
CA ALA A 135 -2.63 -13.32 -21.89
C ALA A 135 -4.05 -13.46 -22.44
N PRO A 136 -4.78 -12.34 -22.62
CA PRO A 136 -6.12 -12.39 -23.21
C PRO A 136 -6.12 -13.14 -24.52
N VAL A 137 -7.12 -14.00 -24.73
CA VAL A 137 -7.25 -14.82 -25.94
C VAL A 137 -7.25 -13.92 -27.19
N GLY A 138 -6.43 -14.28 -28.19
CA GLY A 138 -6.27 -13.49 -29.41
C GLY A 138 -5.29 -12.31 -29.32
N SER A 139 -4.76 -11.99 -28.14
CA SER A 139 -3.81 -10.90 -27.96
C SER A 139 -2.44 -11.20 -28.55
N VAL A 140 -1.65 -10.15 -28.83
CA VAL A 140 -0.25 -10.29 -29.26
C VAL A 140 0.60 -11.01 -28.20
N ALA A 141 0.29 -10.80 -26.91
CA ALA A 141 0.95 -11.45 -25.80
C ALA A 141 0.70 -12.97 -25.83
N GLU A 142 -0.54 -13.41 -26.04
CA GLU A 142 -0.86 -14.84 -26.17
C GLU A 142 -0.12 -15.49 -27.35
N ARG A 143 -0.08 -14.83 -28.51
CA ARG A 143 0.67 -15.35 -29.68
C ARG A 143 2.16 -15.52 -29.38
N ARG A 144 2.77 -14.57 -28.66
CA ARG A 144 4.16 -14.65 -28.21
C ARG A 144 4.37 -15.80 -27.24
N ASP A 145 3.47 -16.02 -26.28
CA ASP A 145 3.59 -17.07 -25.30
C ASP A 145 3.41 -18.46 -25.94
N ARG A 146 2.45 -18.61 -26.86
CA ARG A 146 2.30 -19.81 -27.68
C ARG A 146 3.55 -20.10 -28.53
N SER A 147 4.17 -19.09 -29.12
CA SER A 147 5.40 -19.23 -29.90
C SER A 147 6.58 -19.70 -29.02
N LYS A 148 6.75 -19.09 -27.84
CA LYS A 148 7.77 -19.51 -26.86
C LYS A 148 7.55 -20.95 -26.38
N ALA A 149 6.31 -21.33 -26.08
CA ALA A 149 5.97 -22.69 -25.66
C ALA A 149 6.29 -23.72 -26.75
N ARG A 150 5.97 -23.42 -28.02
CA ARG A 150 6.33 -24.28 -29.16
C ARG A 150 7.84 -24.43 -29.33
N ALA A 151 8.60 -23.34 -29.23
CA ALA A 151 10.05 -23.36 -29.31
C ALA A 151 10.69 -24.19 -28.19
N LYS A 152 10.17 -24.07 -26.95
CA LYS A 152 10.63 -24.86 -25.81
C LYS A 152 10.37 -26.35 -26.01
N LYS A 153 9.19 -26.72 -26.54
CA LYS A 153 8.80 -28.10 -26.82
C LYS A 153 9.69 -28.72 -27.89
N LYS A 154 10.01 -27.96 -28.97
CA LYS A 154 10.91 -28.41 -30.03
C LYS A 154 12.34 -28.64 -29.53
N ARG A 155 12.84 -27.81 -28.61
CA ARG A 155 14.17 -28.01 -28.01
C ARG A 155 14.23 -29.23 -27.07
N ALA A 156 13.13 -29.56 -26.39
CA ALA A 156 13.05 -30.69 -25.51
C ALA A 156 12.94 -32.03 -26.27
N SER A 157 12.41 -32.03 -27.50
CA SER A 157 12.28 -33.23 -28.36
C SER A 157 13.54 -33.58 -29.18
N VAL A 158 14.58 -32.76 -29.14
CA VAL A 158 15.85 -32.95 -29.86
C VAL A 158 16.97 -33.42 -28.91
N ARG A 159 16.66 -33.63 -27.65
CA ARG A 159 17.53 -34.30 -26.66
C ARG A 159 17.05 -35.72 -26.39
#